data_d8f0ba0440fc217a784064380177c16f
#
_entry.id   d8f0ba0440fc217a784064380177c16f
#
_cell.length_a   1.000
_cell.length_b   1.000
_cell.length_c   1.000
_cell.angle_alpha   90.00
_cell.angle_beta   90.00
_cell.angle_gamma   90.00
#
_symmetry.space_group_name_H-M   'P 1'
#
loop_
_entity.id
_entity.type
_entity.pdbx_description
1 polymer ?
#
loop_
_entity_poly.entity_id
_entity_poly.type
_entity_poly.pdbx_seq_one_letter_code
_entity_poly.pdbx_strand_id
1 'polypeptide(L)'
;STHPTSSAASDVYKRQDILSRIFKLPTAYVVIQSYSGDTVQNKQGELIFARDISAIATNENFKKVLLVDDLSDTGLTLNKSIDWLKEYDPIKNYIKEIKTACLWKKKSSSFTPDFCPILLKNDPWIVQPSEYYDEVDIEALKKKHSE
;
A
#
# COMPACT_ATOMS: atom_id res chain seq x y z
N SER A 1 20.55 -12.48 -5.02
CA SER A 1 19.54 -12.75 -4.01
C SER A 1 18.59 -11.56 -3.99
N THR A 2 17.43 -11.72 -4.60
CA THR A 2 16.38 -10.72 -4.62
C THR A 2 15.53 -10.90 -3.37
N HIS A 3 15.74 -10.02 -2.37
CA HIS A 3 14.82 -9.93 -1.26
C HIS A 3 13.53 -9.23 -1.73
N PRO A 4 12.35 -9.75 -1.42
CA PRO A 4 11.13 -9.01 -1.66
C PRO A 4 11.15 -7.76 -0.78
N THR A 5 10.93 -6.62 -1.37
CA THR A 5 10.89 -5.32 -0.70
C THR A 5 9.73 -5.28 0.30
N SER A 6 10.02 -5.59 1.57
CA SER A 6 9.05 -5.48 2.67
C SER A 6 8.82 -4.03 3.11
N SER A 7 9.62 -3.09 2.60
CA SER A 7 9.65 -1.69 3.07
C SER A 7 8.41 -0.89 2.71
N ALA A 8 7.93 -1.02 1.49
CA ALA A 8 6.74 -0.28 1.03
C ALA A 8 5.53 -0.56 1.92
N ALA A 9 5.35 -1.81 2.36
CA ALA A 9 4.28 -2.17 3.28
C ALA A 9 4.39 -1.44 4.62
N SER A 10 5.60 -1.27 5.17
CA SER A 10 5.78 -0.68 6.50
C SER A 10 5.40 0.80 6.57
N ASP A 11 5.61 1.56 5.52
CA ASP A 11 5.28 3.00 5.48
C ASP A 11 3.79 3.25 5.25
N VAL A 12 3.12 2.40 4.49
CA VAL A 12 1.66 2.42 4.36
C VAL A 12 1.01 2.19 5.73
N TYR A 13 1.47 1.23 6.51
CA TYR A 13 0.94 0.94 7.85
C TYR A 13 1.03 2.14 8.79
N LYS A 14 2.12 2.88 8.77
CA LYS A 14 2.29 4.08 9.62
C LYS A 14 1.28 5.17 9.28
N ARG A 15 1.07 5.46 7.99
CA ARG A 15 0.11 6.47 7.55
C ARG A 15 -1.32 6.07 7.86
N GLN A 16 -1.65 4.81 7.62
CA GLN A 16 -2.95 4.27 7.93
C GLN A 16 -3.24 4.31 9.44
N ASP A 17 -2.25 3.98 10.29
CA ASP A 17 -2.37 4.09 11.75
C ASP A 17 -2.63 5.53 12.18
N ILE A 18 -1.89 6.51 11.65
CA ILE A 18 -2.11 7.92 11.94
C ILE A 18 -3.53 8.36 11.56
N LEU A 19 -3.98 8.03 10.35
CA LEU A 19 -5.34 8.36 9.90
C LEU A 19 -6.41 7.71 10.78
N SER A 20 -6.22 6.44 11.16
CA SER A 20 -7.15 5.72 12.02
C SER A 20 -7.30 6.39 13.39
N ARG A 21 -6.19 6.86 13.97
CA ARG A 21 -6.19 7.57 15.26
C ARG A 21 -6.87 8.92 15.18
N ILE A 22 -6.58 9.70 14.11
CA ILE A 22 -7.18 11.02 13.89
C ILE A 22 -8.69 10.90 13.70
N PHE A 23 -9.13 9.97 12.87
CA PHE A 23 -10.54 9.80 12.55
C PHE A 23 -11.28 8.83 13.47
N LYS A 24 -10.57 8.16 14.39
CA LYS A 24 -11.10 7.13 15.29
C LYS A 24 -11.84 6.01 14.54
N LEU A 25 -11.21 5.57 13.45
CA LEU A 25 -11.73 4.52 12.58
C LEU A 25 -10.93 3.22 12.75
N PRO A 26 -11.58 2.05 12.65
CA PRO A 26 -10.87 0.78 12.62
C PRO A 26 -10.02 0.66 11.36
N THR A 27 -8.95 -0.12 11.44
CA THR A 27 -8.06 -0.41 10.32
C THR A 27 -8.18 -1.85 9.87
N ALA A 28 -7.95 -2.06 8.58
CA ALA A 28 -7.80 -3.35 7.96
C ALA A 28 -6.57 -3.34 7.05
N TYR A 29 -5.88 -4.45 6.96
CA TYR A 29 -4.67 -4.57 6.17
C TYR A 29 -4.83 -5.65 5.11
N VAL A 30 -4.40 -5.36 3.90
CA VAL A 30 -4.29 -6.32 2.80
C VAL A 30 -2.85 -6.32 2.30
N VAL A 31 -2.29 -7.52 2.16
CA VAL A 31 -0.95 -7.68 1.59
C VAL A 31 -1.07 -7.85 0.09
N ILE A 32 -0.38 -6.99 -0.65
CA ILE A 32 -0.34 -7.02 -2.11
C ILE A 32 1.13 -7.17 -2.51
N GLN A 33 1.42 -8.17 -3.32
CA GLN A 33 2.76 -8.39 -3.87
C GLN A 33 2.73 -8.23 -5.37
N SER A 34 3.65 -7.41 -5.89
CA SER A 34 3.94 -7.38 -7.32
C SER A 34 5.06 -8.38 -7.62
N TYR A 35 4.80 -9.30 -8.53
CA TYR A 35 5.85 -10.20 -9.01
C TYR A 35 6.61 -9.54 -10.15
N SER A 36 7.87 -9.19 -9.88
CA SER A 36 8.86 -8.87 -10.90
C SER A 36 9.85 -10.04 -10.95
N GLY A 37 9.50 -11.13 -11.59
CA GLY A 37 10.36 -12.32 -11.55
C GLY A 37 10.46 -13.05 -12.88
N ASP A 38 11.70 -13.39 -13.24
CA ASP A 38 12.13 -14.24 -14.34
C ASP A 38 11.76 -15.73 -14.16
N THR A 39 10.56 -16.05 -13.73
CA THR A 39 10.10 -17.43 -13.73
C THR A 39 9.10 -17.65 -14.85
N VAL A 40 9.39 -18.64 -15.66
CA VAL A 40 8.87 -19.03 -16.97
C VAL A 40 7.33 -19.15 -17.08
N GLN A 41 6.56 -18.85 -16.06
CA GLN A 41 5.10 -19.02 -16.05
C GLN A 41 4.28 -17.81 -15.58
N ASN A 42 4.88 -16.74 -15.05
CA ASN A 42 4.12 -15.59 -14.59
C ASN A 42 4.39 -14.36 -15.46
N LYS A 43 3.33 -13.80 -16.02
CA LYS A 43 3.39 -12.57 -16.80
C LYS A 43 3.88 -11.43 -15.90
N GLN A 44 4.91 -10.72 -16.36
CA GLN A 44 5.44 -9.52 -15.73
C GLN A 44 4.29 -8.54 -15.39
N GLY A 45 4.18 -8.15 -14.12
CA GLY A 45 3.18 -7.18 -13.66
C GLY A 45 1.91 -7.78 -13.04
N GLU A 46 1.87 -9.07 -12.74
CA GLU A 46 0.76 -9.68 -12.01
C GLU A 46 0.83 -9.32 -10.52
N LEU A 47 -0.28 -8.78 -9.99
CA LEU A 47 -0.43 -8.51 -8.56
C LEU A 47 -1.07 -9.71 -7.88
N ILE A 48 -0.45 -10.20 -6.82
CA ILE A 48 -1.00 -11.24 -5.97
C ILE A 48 -1.53 -10.59 -4.69
N PHE A 49 -2.80 -10.81 -4.42
CA PHE A 49 -3.44 -10.39 -3.18
C PHE A 49 -3.37 -11.50 -2.15
N ALA A 50 -3.20 -11.12 -0.88
CA ALA A 50 -3.36 -12.05 0.22
C ALA A 50 -4.76 -12.66 0.20
N ARG A 51 -4.88 -13.87 0.72
CA ARG A 51 -6.18 -14.57 0.76
C ARG A 51 -7.16 -13.95 1.73
N ASP A 52 -6.69 -13.10 2.63
CA ASP A 52 -7.51 -12.58 3.72
C ASP A 52 -7.10 -11.15 4.10
N ILE A 53 -8.07 -10.42 4.67
CA ILE A 53 -7.87 -9.11 5.26
C ILE A 53 -7.66 -9.29 6.76
N SER A 54 -6.52 -8.83 7.26
CA SER A 54 -6.33 -8.70 8.71
C SER A 54 -7.04 -7.42 9.19
N ALA A 55 -8.12 -7.58 9.94
CA ALA A 55 -8.94 -6.46 10.37
C ALA A 55 -9.33 -6.58 11.85
N ILE A 56 -9.29 -5.45 12.55
CA ILE A 56 -9.99 -5.25 13.82
C ILE A 56 -11.27 -4.46 13.50
N ALA A 57 -12.18 -5.09 12.76
CA ALA A 57 -13.38 -4.44 12.28
C ALA A 57 -14.51 -5.47 12.13
N THR A 58 -15.73 -5.02 12.37
CA THR A 58 -16.93 -5.80 12.07
C THR A 58 -17.37 -5.53 10.63
N ASN A 59 -18.21 -6.41 10.06
CA ASN A 59 -18.73 -6.25 8.70
C ASN A 59 -19.40 -4.88 8.48
N GLU A 60 -20.04 -4.32 9.50
CA GLU A 60 -20.66 -2.99 9.45
C GLU A 60 -19.67 -1.85 9.18
N ASN A 61 -18.41 -2.03 9.57
CA ASN A 61 -17.36 -1.04 9.35
C ASN A 61 -16.92 -0.97 7.88
N PHE A 62 -17.21 -2.00 7.08
CA PHE A 62 -16.84 -2.01 5.66
C PHE A 62 -17.85 -1.30 4.75
N LYS A 63 -18.89 -0.66 5.25
CA LYS A 63 -19.84 0.10 4.41
C LYS A 63 -19.16 1.21 3.62
N LYS A 64 -18.22 1.92 4.24
CA LYS A 64 -17.41 2.95 3.59
C LYS A 64 -15.94 2.65 3.84
N VAL A 65 -15.21 2.39 2.78
CA VAL A 65 -13.80 2.01 2.82
C VAL A 65 -12.96 3.16 2.28
N LEU A 66 -11.95 3.57 3.04
CA LEU A 66 -10.87 4.40 2.55
C LEU A 66 -9.65 3.51 2.30
N LEU A 67 -9.35 3.27 1.03
CA LEU A 67 -8.15 2.54 0.60
C LEU A 67 -6.97 3.51 0.58
N VAL A 68 -5.97 3.25 1.42
CA VAL A 68 -4.80 4.13 1.59
C VAL A 68 -3.56 3.47 1.03
N ASP A 69 -2.84 4.20 0.19
CA ASP A 69 -1.53 3.82 -0.32
C ASP A 69 -0.56 5.00 -0.14
N ASP A 70 0.74 4.78 -0.30
CA ASP A 70 1.72 5.86 -0.21
C ASP A 70 1.87 6.62 -1.53
N LEU A 71 1.94 5.90 -2.63
CA LEU A 71 2.26 6.43 -3.94
C LEU A 71 1.38 5.80 -5.03
N SER A 72 0.70 6.63 -5.80
CA SER A 72 0.12 6.22 -7.07
C SER A 72 1.18 6.32 -8.17
N ASP A 73 1.98 5.26 -8.35
CA ASP A 73 3.04 5.16 -9.37
C ASP A 73 2.44 4.96 -10.76
N THR A 74 2.06 3.75 -11.09
CA THR A 74 1.33 3.44 -12.34
C THR A 74 -0.19 3.54 -12.16
N GLY A 75 -0.66 3.42 -10.92
CA GLY A 75 -2.05 3.32 -10.55
C GLY A 75 -2.62 1.90 -10.58
N LEU A 76 -1.83 0.93 -11.02
CA LEU A 76 -2.26 -0.46 -11.16
C LEU A 76 -2.68 -1.07 -9.82
N THR A 77 -1.89 -0.84 -8.77
CA THR A 77 -2.16 -1.38 -7.43
C THR A 77 -3.51 -0.90 -6.89
N LEU A 78 -3.76 0.40 -6.94
CA LEU A 78 -5.03 0.97 -6.48
C LEU A 78 -6.23 0.45 -7.28
N ASN A 79 -6.14 0.42 -8.61
CA ASN A 79 -7.19 -0.12 -9.46
C ASN A 79 -7.51 -1.58 -9.11
N LYS A 80 -6.50 -2.43 -9.08
CA LYS A 80 -6.67 -3.85 -8.79
C LYS A 80 -7.16 -4.11 -7.36
N SER A 81 -6.76 -3.27 -6.41
CA SER A 81 -7.24 -3.36 -5.03
C SER A 81 -8.72 -3.05 -4.90
N ILE A 82 -9.21 -2.06 -5.66
CA ILE A 82 -10.64 -1.74 -5.72
C ILE A 82 -11.43 -2.92 -6.29
N ASP A 83 -10.96 -3.48 -7.42
CA ASP A 83 -11.61 -4.61 -8.06
C ASP A 83 -11.64 -5.82 -7.11
N TRP A 84 -10.51 -6.12 -6.48
CA TRP A 84 -10.41 -7.21 -5.52
C TRP A 84 -11.35 -7.03 -4.32
N LEU A 85 -11.43 -5.82 -3.74
CA LEU A 85 -12.34 -5.53 -2.62
C LEU A 85 -13.81 -5.75 -3.01
N LYS A 86 -14.19 -5.40 -4.23
CA LYS A 86 -15.55 -5.59 -4.74
C LYS A 86 -15.92 -7.07 -4.97
N GLU A 87 -14.93 -7.92 -5.12
CA GLU A 87 -15.11 -9.35 -5.35
C GLU A 87 -14.84 -10.20 -4.10
N TYR A 88 -14.21 -9.64 -3.07
CA TYR A 88 -13.82 -10.38 -1.87
C TYR A 88 -15.04 -10.79 -1.04
N ASP A 89 -15.36 -12.07 -1.10
CA ASP A 89 -16.59 -12.66 -0.55
C ASP A 89 -16.92 -12.25 0.89
N PRO A 90 -15.97 -12.21 1.83
CA PRO A 90 -16.29 -11.92 3.22
C PRO A 90 -16.90 -10.54 3.45
N ILE A 91 -16.59 -9.55 2.60
CA ILE A 91 -17.03 -8.16 2.81
C ILE A 91 -17.73 -7.50 1.62
N LYS A 92 -17.66 -8.05 0.42
CA LYS A 92 -18.19 -7.42 -0.82
C LYS A 92 -19.64 -6.95 -0.69
N ASN A 93 -20.48 -7.70 0.01
CA ASN A 93 -21.89 -7.39 0.18
C ASN A 93 -22.16 -6.22 1.15
N TYR A 94 -21.17 -5.85 1.95
CA TYR A 94 -21.26 -4.74 2.91
C TYR A 94 -20.75 -3.43 2.33
N ILE A 95 -19.84 -3.48 1.35
CA ILE A 95 -19.21 -2.31 0.75
C ILE A 95 -20.26 -1.51 -0.04
N LYS A 96 -20.45 -0.25 0.34
CA LYS A 96 -21.31 0.73 -0.34
C LYS A 96 -20.49 1.74 -1.12
N GLU A 97 -19.33 2.11 -0.59
CA GLU A 97 -18.46 3.14 -1.16
C GLU A 97 -17.00 2.79 -0.88
N ILE A 98 -16.16 2.95 -1.90
CA ILE A 98 -14.70 2.89 -1.77
C ILE A 98 -14.16 4.24 -2.21
N LYS A 99 -13.39 4.89 -1.35
CA LYS A 99 -12.58 6.05 -1.66
C LYS A 99 -11.11 5.70 -1.55
N THR A 100 -10.28 6.45 -2.25
CA THR A 100 -8.85 6.20 -2.33
C THR A 100 -8.06 7.40 -1.86
N ALA A 101 -6.96 7.15 -1.14
CA ALA A 101 -6.04 8.18 -0.69
C ALA A 101 -4.60 7.75 -0.92
N CYS A 102 -3.76 8.65 -1.42
CA CYS A 102 -2.32 8.49 -1.41
C CYS A 102 -1.64 9.82 -1.14
N LEU A 103 -0.37 9.77 -0.70
CA LEU A 103 0.37 11.00 -0.42
C LEU A 103 0.90 11.63 -1.71
N TRP A 104 1.38 10.80 -2.64
CA TRP A 104 1.91 11.26 -3.92
C TRP A 104 1.25 10.54 -5.09
N LYS A 105 1.09 11.28 -6.19
CA LYS A 105 0.73 10.74 -7.48
C LYS A 105 1.81 11.14 -8.50
N LYS A 106 2.38 10.17 -9.21
CA LYS A 106 3.26 10.43 -10.34
C LYS A 106 2.49 10.94 -11.55
N LYS A 107 3.16 11.71 -12.40
CA LYS A 107 2.56 12.25 -13.64
C LYS A 107 2.06 11.13 -14.56
N SER A 108 2.84 10.05 -14.67
CA SER A 108 2.52 8.90 -15.52
C SER A 108 1.41 8.00 -14.99
N SER A 109 1.01 8.17 -13.72
CA SER A 109 -0.03 7.33 -13.14
C SER A 109 -1.36 7.49 -13.86
N SER A 110 -1.91 6.38 -14.33
CA SER A 110 -3.22 6.31 -14.99
C SER A 110 -4.39 6.41 -14.00
N PHE A 111 -4.13 6.27 -12.71
CA PHE A 111 -5.14 6.33 -11.65
C PHE A 111 -5.08 7.67 -10.92
N THR A 112 -6.23 8.29 -10.71
CA THR A 112 -6.33 9.50 -9.90
C THR A 112 -7.04 9.17 -8.59
N PRO A 113 -6.32 9.15 -7.45
CA PRO A 113 -6.93 8.95 -6.14
C PRO A 113 -7.93 10.05 -5.81
N ASP A 114 -8.96 9.72 -5.01
CA ASP A 114 -9.94 10.72 -4.54
C ASP A 114 -9.26 11.79 -3.69
N PHE A 115 -8.25 11.40 -2.90
CA PHE A 115 -7.48 12.29 -2.05
C PHE A 115 -5.99 12.11 -2.33
N CYS A 116 -5.35 13.14 -2.89
CA CYS A 116 -3.91 13.16 -3.13
C CYS A 116 -3.38 14.59 -3.04
N PRO A 117 -2.72 14.95 -1.92
CA PRO A 117 -2.26 16.32 -1.71
C PRO A 117 -1.08 16.72 -2.60
N ILE A 118 -0.28 15.76 -3.07
CA ILE A 118 0.95 16.05 -3.81
C ILE A 118 0.93 15.38 -5.18
N LEU A 119 0.75 16.21 -6.22
CA LEU A 119 0.86 15.77 -7.61
C LEU A 119 2.29 16.07 -8.09
N LEU A 120 3.01 15.03 -8.45
CA LEU A 120 4.38 15.15 -8.94
C LEU A 120 4.37 15.60 -10.41
N LYS A 121 5.22 16.56 -10.72
CA LYS A 121 5.35 17.10 -12.10
C LYS A 121 6.09 16.15 -13.04
N ASN A 122 6.89 15.27 -12.46
CA ASN A 122 7.71 14.25 -13.12
C ASN A 122 7.43 12.89 -12.47
N ASP A 123 8.16 11.87 -12.89
CA ASP A 123 8.11 10.51 -12.35
C ASP A 123 9.41 10.18 -11.58
N PRO A 124 9.73 10.92 -10.50
CA PRO A 124 10.95 10.69 -9.74
C PRO A 124 10.86 9.38 -8.96
N TRP A 125 12.02 8.82 -8.64
CA TRP A 125 12.08 7.81 -7.60
C TRP A 125 11.82 8.47 -6.25
N ILE A 126 10.88 7.95 -5.48
CA ILE A 126 10.56 8.45 -4.13
C ILE A 126 11.26 7.56 -3.13
N VAL A 127 12.21 8.12 -2.40
CA VAL A 127 12.85 7.43 -1.28
C VAL A 127 12.03 7.66 -0.03
N GLN A 128 11.54 6.59 0.55
CA GLN A 128 10.79 6.63 1.81
C GLN A 128 11.74 6.69 2.99
N PRO A 129 11.39 7.35 4.10
CA PRO A 129 12.25 7.44 5.28
C PRO A 129 12.65 6.09 5.87
N SER A 130 11.83 5.06 5.67
CA SER A 130 12.09 3.72 6.18
C SER A 130 12.99 2.88 5.26
N GLU A 131 13.13 3.22 3.97
CA GLU A 131 13.97 2.48 3.02
C GLU A 131 15.44 2.43 3.47
N TYR A 132 15.89 3.44 4.22
CA TYR A 132 17.21 3.43 4.83
C TYR A 132 17.46 2.17 5.68
N TYR A 133 16.44 1.70 6.39
CA TYR A 133 16.58 0.54 7.29
C TYR A 133 16.55 -0.80 6.56
N ASP A 134 16.20 -0.83 5.28
CA ASP A 134 16.24 -2.05 4.46
C ASP A 134 17.65 -2.41 4.02
N GLU A 135 18.52 -1.39 3.93
CA GLU A 135 19.91 -1.54 3.47
C GLU A 135 20.92 -1.60 4.62
N VAL A 136 20.51 -1.21 5.82
CA VAL A 136 21.40 -1.08 6.98
C VAL A 136 21.29 -2.30 7.88
N ASP A 137 22.39 -2.97 8.11
CA ASP A 137 22.49 -4.05 9.08
C ASP A 137 22.66 -3.54 10.53
N ILE A 138 22.52 -4.45 11.48
CA ILE A 138 22.60 -4.14 12.93
C ILE A 138 23.96 -3.56 13.30
N GLU A 139 25.06 -4.01 12.66
CA GLU A 139 26.41 -3.54 12.98
C GLU A 139 26.61 -2.09 12.51
N ALA A 140 26.09 -1.73 11.36
CA ALA A 140 26.12 -0.35 10.86
C ALA A 140 25.28 0.59 11.74
N LEU A 141 24.13 0.13 12.24
CA LEU A 141 23.30 0.89 13.20
C LEU A 141 24.01 1.11 14.53
N LYS A 142 24.67 0.09 15.08
CA LYS A 142 25.45 0.20 16.33
C LYS A 142 26.55 1.24 16.17
N LYS A 143 27.30 1.21 15.06
CA LYS A 143 28.39 2.15 14.78
C LYS A 143 27.90 3.60 14.75
N LYS A 144 26.75 3.87 14.13
CA LYS A 144 26.17 5.20 14.03
C LYS A 144 25.73 5.77 15.38
N HIS A 145 25.35 4.93 16.34
CA HIS A 145 24.87 5.35 17.66
C HIS A 145 25.96 5.26 18.75
N SER A 146 27.19 4.93 18.40
CA SER A 146 28.35 4.87 19.31
C SER A 146 29.22 6.12 19.26
N GLU A 147 28.86 7.10 18.41
CA GLU A 147 29.43 8.43 18.32
C GLU A 147 28.52 9.45 19.05
#